data_81ccd4fe2ddc1e3b8e7b1ee6d71d3d65
#
_entry.id   81ccd4fe2ddc1e3b8e7b1ee6d71d3d65
#
_cell.length_a   1.000
_cell.length_b   1.000
_cell.length_c   1.000
_cell.angle_alpha   90.00
_cell.angle_beta   90.00
_cell.angle_gamma   90.00
#
_symmetry.space_group_name_H-M   'P 1'
#
loop_
_entity.id
_entity.type
_entity.pdbx_description
1 polymer ?
#
loop_
_entity_poly.entity_id
_entity_poly.type
_entity_poly.pdbx_seq_one_letter_code
_entity_poly.pdbx_strand_id
1 'polypeptide(L)'
;MGQGKAEPAWRALPTTMPASYYGMEEAERNDGLMREVVLGMHNAEREALGLAPLAWDSALAADAASYAREMARTDIFRHSPRASRAIPSGENLWMGSRGHHDYQVMVDAFLDERRLFRRTGKLPDISTSGRWEDVGHYTQIIWRGTRKVGCALAEGQSYDYLVCRYFPAGNVFGRNPLDRDEAAPPRYASGG
;
A
#
# COMPACT_ATOMS: atom_id res chain seq x y z
N MET A 1 -44.54 25.97 -10.25
CA MET A 1 -43.71 25.14 -11.13
C MET A 1 -42.54 24.64 -10.31
N GLY A 2 -42.65 23.44 -9.78
CA GLY A 2 -41.57 22.83 -8.96
C GLY A 2 -40.53 22.17 -9.87
N GLN A 3 -39.29 22.64 -9.84
CA GLN A 3 -38.18 21.96 -10.46
C GLN A 3 -37.86 20.73 -9.60
N GLY A 4 -38.17 19.53 -10.12
CA GLY A 4 -37.76 18.28 -9.53
C GLY A 4 -36.22 18.21 -9.52
N LYS A 5 -35.62 18.09 -8.35
CA LYS A 5 -34.21 17.82 -8.22
C LYS A 5 -33.93 16.46 -8.86
N ALA A 6 -33.05 16.43 -9.87
CA ALA A 6 -32.60 15.19 -10.48
C ALA A 6 -31.99 14.30 -9.39
N GLU A 7 -32.42 13.04 -9.31
CA GLU A 7 -31.85 12.06 -8.39
C GLU A 7 -30.37 11.81 -8.75
N PRO A 8 -29.48 11.70 -7.76
CA PRO A 8 -28.07 11.46 -8.03
C PRO A 8 -27.85 10.08 -8.67
N ALA A 9 -26.97 10.04 -9.69
CA ALA A 9 -26.71 8.86 -10.53
C ALA A 9 -26.32 7.57 -9.78
N TRP A 10 -25.89 7.66 -8.52
CA TRP A 10 -25.57 6.49 -7.69
C TRP A 10 -26.79 5.66 -7.24
N ARG A 11 -28.02 6.24 -7.33
CA ARG A 11 -29.25 5.49 -7.06
C ARG A 11 -29.67 4.52 -8.17
N ALA A 12 -29.02 4.61 -9.32
CA ALA A 12 -29.31 3.76 -10.49
C ALA A 12 -28.37 2.55 -10.60
N LEU A 13 -27.65 2.17 -9.55
CA LEU A 13 -26.88 0.94 -9.56
C LEU A 13 -27.84 -0.25 -9.65
N PRO A 14 -27.60 -1.21 -10.59
CA PRO A 14 -28.45 -2.38 -10.73
C PRO A 14 -28.47 -3.16 -9.42
N THR A 15 -29.66 -3.57 -8.99
CA THR A 15 -29.88 -4.37 -7.76
C THR A 15 -29.28 -5.79 -7.88
N THR A 16 -28.87 -6.19 -9.07
CA THR A 16 -28.17 -7.45 -9.36
C THR A 16 -26.96 -7.14 -10.22
N MET A 17 -25.80 -7.61 -9.81
CA MET A 17 -24.58 -7.50 -10.60
C MET A 17 -24.75 -8.29 -11.89
N PRO A 18 -24.17 -7.83 -13.03
CA PRO A 18 -24.24 -8.57 -14.28
C PRO A 18 -23.64 -9.98 -14.13
N ALA A 19 -24.14 -10.93 -14.92
CA ALA A 19 -23.70 -12.34 -14.87
C ALA A 19 -22.16 -12.49 -15.05
N SER A 20 -21.53 -11.57 -15.77
CA SER A 20 -20.08 -11.48 -15.91
C SER A 20 -19.35 -11.21 -14.59
N TYR A 21 -20.00 -10.59 -13.62
CA TYR A 21 -19.42 -10.37 -12.27
C TYR A 21 -19.31 -11.69 -11.48
N TYR A 22 -20.27 -12.60 -11.67
CA TYR A 22 -20.29 -13.90 -10.98
C TYR A 22 -19.49 -14.99 -11.72
N GLY A 23 -19.05 -14.71 -12.96
CA GLY A 23 -18.24 -15.61 -13.78
C GLY A 23 -16.79 -15.16 -13.91
N MET A 24 -16.32 -14.21 -13.11
CA MET A 24 -14.90 -13.84 -13.09
C MET A 24 -14.09 -15.02 -12.54
N GLU A 25 -13.15 -15.50 -13.33
CA GLU A 25 -12.16 -16.46 -12.87
C GLU A 25 -11.37 -15.84 -11.71
N GLU A 26 -11.00 -16.66 -10.72
CA GLU A 26 -10.14 -16.21 -9.63
C GLU A 26 -8.82 -15.69 -10.24
N ALA A 27 -8.34 -14.55 -9.72
CA ALA A 27 -7.10 -13.96 -10.20
C ALA A 27 -5.92 -14.92 -9.93
N GLU A 28 -5.06 -15.13 -10.94
CA GLU A 28 -3.87 -15.95 -10.76
C GLU A 28 -2.98 -15.37 -9.64
N ARG A 29 -2.61 -16.22 -8.69
CA ARG A 29 -1.87 -15.80 -7.51
C ARG A 29 -0.81 -16.81 -7.12
N ASN A 30 0.43 -16.37 -7.10
CA ASN A 30 1.56 -17.10 -6.55
C ASN A 30 2.65 -16.11 -6.11
N ASP A 31 3.55 -16.57 -5.25
CA ASP A 31 4.61 -15.72 -4.67
C ASP A 31 5.57 -15.16 -5.73
N GLY A 32 5.82 -15.90 -6.80
CA GLY A 32 6.67 -15.46 -7.92
C GLY A 32 6.06 -14.27 -8.64
N LEU A 33 4.78 -14.39 -9.02
CA LEU A 33 4.00 -13.34 -9.68
C LEU A 33 3.86 -12.11 -8.77
N MET A 34 3.57 -12.31 -7.48
CA MET A 34 3.51 -11.19 -6.52
C MET A 34 4.81 -10.41 -6.49
N ARG A 35 5.94 -11.10 -6.35
CA ARG A 35 7.26 -10.47 -6.33
C ARG A 35 7.54 -9.70 -7.60
N GLU A 36 7.21 -10.26 -8.76
CA GLU A 36 7.41 -9.63 -10.06
C GLU A 36 6.58 -8.36 -10.18
N VAL A 37 5.29 -8.43 -9.91
CA VAL A 37 4.36 -7.28 -10.01
C VAL A 37 4.74 -6.19 -9.03
N VAL A 38 4.95 -6.53 -7.76
CA VAL A 38 5.34 -5.54 -6.74
C VAL A 38 6.64 -4.83 -7.13
N LEU A 39 7.70 -5.57 -7.45
CA LEU A 39 8.97 -4.95 -7.83
C LEU A 39 8.85 -4.16 -9.13
N GLY A 40 8.17 -4.70 -10.13
CA GLY A 40 7.99 -4.06 -11.43
C GLY A 40 7.31 -2.70 -11.29
N MET A 41 6.16 -2.65 -10.65
CA MET A 41 5.38 -1.42 -10.52
C MET A 41 6.04 -0.39 -9.59
N HIS A 42 6.56 -0.84 -8.44
CA HIS A 42 7.28 0.06 -7.52
C HIS A 42 8.52 0.67 -8.19
N ASN A 43 9.29 -0.16 -8.88
CA ASN A 43 10.55 0.29 -9.48
C ASN A 43 10.32 1.15 -10.72
N ALA A 44 9.27 0.91 -11.51
CA ALA A 44 8.90 1.80 -12.61
C ALA A 44 8.56 3.21 -12.11
N GLU A 45 7.78 3.33 -11.03
CA GLU A 45 7.45 4.63 -10.42
C GLU A 45 8.70 5.29 -9.83
N ARG A 46 9.55 4.53 -9.15
CA ARG A 46 10.80 5.04 -8.56
C ARG A 46 11.79 5.51 -9.64
N GLU A 47 11.92 4.77 -10.73
CA GLU A 47 12.75 5.14 -11.88
C GLU A 47 12.29 6.46 -12.50
N ALA A 48 10.98 6.64 -12.71
CA ALA A 48 10.40 7.89 -13.22
C ALA A 48 10.71 9.11 -12.32
N LEU A 49 10.99 8.87 -11.04
CA LEU A 49 11.38 9.90 -10.06
C LEU A 49 12.91 10.01 -9.84
N GLY A 50 13.72 9.24 -10.54
CA GLY A 50 15.18 9.20 -10.38
C GLY A 50 15.61 8.64 -9.01
N LEU A 51 14.86 7.67 -8.49
CA LEU A 51 15.14 6.96 -7.23
C LEU A 51 15.78 5.60 -7.50
N ALA A 52 16.62 5.14 -6.58
CA ALA A 52 17.17 3.79 -6.65
C ALA A 52 16.06 2.73 -6.54
N PRO A 53 16.14 1.61 -7.29
CA PRO A 53 15.16 0.56 -7.23
C PRO A 53 15.13 -0.12 -5.85
N LEU A 54 13.98 -0.68 -5.49
CA LEU A 54 13.82 -1.57 -4.35
C LEU A 54 14.26 -2.99 -4.73
N ALA A 55 14.85 -3.68 -3.75
CA ALA A 55 15.12 -5.11 -3.82
C ALA A 55 14.08 -5.89 -3.00
N TRP A 56 13.75 -7.10 -3.45
CA TRP A 56 12.91 -8.00 -2.65
C TRP A 56 13.66 -8.53 -1.45
N ASP A 57 12.99 -8.58 -0.30
CA ASP A 57 13.53 -9.15 0.94
C ASP A 57 12.58 -10.20 1.50
N SER A 58 13.06 -11.44 1.53
CA SER A 58 12.25 -12.60 1.98
C SER A 58 11.92 -12.56 3.47
N ALA A 59 12.74 -11.90 4.29
CA ALA A 59 12.44 -11.76 5.72
C ALA A 59 11.31 -10.75 5.94
N LEU A 60 11.29 -9.66 5.16
CA LEU A 60 10.16 -8.72 5.16
C LEU A 60 8.88 -9.40 4.65
N ALA A 61 8.97 -10.23 3.61
CA ALA A 61 7.83 -10.98 3.09
C ALA A 61 7.28 -11.98 4.12
N ALA A 62 8.14 -12.66 4.85
CA ALA A 62 7.74 -13.59 5.92
C ALA A 62 7.02 -12.85 7.08
N ASP A 63 7.53 -11.68 7.50
CA ASP A 63 6.87 -10.84 8.51
C ASP A 63 5.52 -10.33 8.00
N ALA A 64 5.45 -9.89 6.74
CA ALA A 64 4.20 -9.51 6.08
C ALA A 64 3.19 -10.65 6.05
N ALA A 65 3.61 -11.87 5.71
CA ALA A 65 2.77 -13.05 5.67
C ALA A 65 2.18 -13.42 7.04
N SER A 66 2.97 -13.25 8.10
CA SER A 66 2.48 -13.47 9.46
C SER A 66 1.33 -12.54 9.80
N TYR A 67 1.48 -11.25 9.48
CA TYR A 67 0.46 -10.25 9.79
C TYR A 67 -0.76 -10.33 8.85
N ALA A 68 -0.56 -10.62 7.56
CA ALA A 68 -1.66 -10.86 6.63
C ALA A 68 -2.57 -12.00 7.11
N ARG A 69 -1.98 -13.13 7.55
CA ARG A 69 -2.74 -14.25 8.13
C ARG A 69 -3.47 -13.88 9.42
N GLU A 70 -2.89 -13.01 10.26
CA GLU A 70 -3.58 -12.52 11.46
C GLU A 70 -4.83 -11.72 11.08
N MET A 71 -4.72 -10.78 10.13
CA MET A 71 -5.87 -10.02 9.63
C MET A 71 -6.93 -10.92 9.00
N ALA A 72 -6.51 -11.88 8.16
CA ALA A 72 -7.43 -12.84 7.52
C ALA A 72 -8.19 -13.71 8.53
N ARG A 73 -7.55 -14.09 9.65
CA ARG A 73 -8.16 -14.90 10.71
C ARG A 73 -9.09 -14.08 11.60
N THR A 74 -8.78 -12.80 11.84
CA THR A 74 -9.53 -11.95 12.80
C THR A 74 -10.56 -11.06 12.13
N ASP A 75 -10.50 -10.92 10.80
CA ASP A 75 -11.29 -9.99 9.99
C ASP A 75 -11.14 -8.52 10.44
N ILE A 76 -9.95 -8.16 10.96
CA ILE A 76 -9.63 -6.83 11.45
C ILE A 76 -8.59 -6.18 10.54
N PHE A 77 -9.00 -5.16 9.78
CA PHE A 77 -8.12 -4.38 8.91
C PHE A 77 -7.56 -3.16 9.65
N ARG A 78 -6.29 -3.23 10.02
CA ARG A 78 -5.56 -2.12 10.68
C ARG A 78 -4.05 -2.29 10.54
N HIS A 79 -3.31 -1.22 10.74
CA HIS A 79 -1.85 -1.29 10.83
C HIS A 79 -1.39 -2.11 12.05
N SER A 80 -0.33 -2.91 11.82
CA SER A 80 0.32 -3.63 12.92
C SER A 80 1.00 -2.66 13.88
N PRO A 81 1.01 -2.94 15.19
CA PRO A 81 1.85 -2.18 16.12
C PRO A 81 3.32 -2.24 15.67
N ARG A 82 4.02 -1.11 15.65
CA ARG A 82 5.43 -1.08 15.21
C ARG A 82 6.32 -2.03 16.03
N ALA A 83 6.05 -2.14 17.33
CA ALA A 83 6.79 -3.02 18.23
C ALA A 83 6.58 -4.53 17.96
N SER A 84 5.52 -4.91 17.24
CA SER A 84 5.26 -6.33 16.90
C SER A 84 5.93 -6.78 15.60
N ARG A 85 6.56 -5.85 14.86
CA ARG A 85 7.24 -6.16 13.60
C ARG A 85 8.62 -6.75 13.89
N ALA A 86 8.90 -7.90 13.32
CA ALA A 86 10.21 -8.56 13.49
C ALA A 86 11.37 -7.66 12.98
N ILE A 87 11.10 -6.85 11.96
CA ILE A 87 12.02 -5.85 11.43
C ILE A 87 11.34 -4.48 11.55
N PRO A 88 11.99 -3.45 12.11
CA PRO A 88 11.46 -2.08 12.16
C PRO A 88 11.24 -1.52 10.76
N SER A 89 10.06 -1.75 10.20
CA SER A 89 9.72 -1.51 8.80
C SER A 89 8.53 -0.57 8.66
N GLY A 90 8.42 0.07 7.48
CA GLY A 90 7.20 0.70 7.01
C GLY A 90 6.17 -0.38 6.61
N GLU A 91 4.93 0.03 6.43
CA GLU A 91 3.83 -0.88 6.11
C GLU A 91 2.82 -0.21 5.21
N ASN A 92 2.47 -0.89 4.11
CA ASN A 92 1.28 -0.59 3.33
C ASN A 92 0.32 -1.78 3.45
N LEU A 93 -0.98 -1.47 3.54
CA LEU A 93 -2.05 -2.45 3.66
C LEU A 93 -3.08 -2.23 2.57
N TRP A 94 -3.57 -3.33 2.01
CA TRP A 94 -4.70 -3.33 1.11
C TRP A 94 -5.68 -4.44 1.50
N MET A 95 -6.98 -4.20 1.30
CA MET A 95 -8.05 -5.16 1.51
C MET A 95 -9.07 -5.05 0.38
N GLY A 96 -9.56 -6.16 -0.11
CA GLY A 96 -10.60 -6.23 -1.14
C GLY A 96 -11.33 -7.55 -1.13
N SER A 97 -12.39 -7.67 -1.94
CA SER A 97 -13.19 -8.88 -2.04
C SER A 97 -12.33 -10.09 -2.42
N ARG A 98 -12.51 -11.19 -1.70
CA ARG A 98 -11.74 -12.42 -1.86
C ARG A 98 -11.77 -12.92 -3.31
N GLY A 99 -10.60 -13.25 -3.85
CA GLY A 99 -10.44 -13.87 -5.16
C GLY A 99 -10.55 -12.93 -6.36
N HIS A 100 -11.04 -11.71 -6.20
CA HIS A 100 -11.46 -10.86 -7.33
C HIS A 100 -10.40 -9.90 -7.88
N HIS A 101 -9.31 -9.66 -7.15
CA HIS A 101 -8.32 -8.66 -7.54
C HIS A 101 -6.96 -9.32 -7.79
N ASP A 102 -6.32 -8.97 -8.88
CA ASP A 102 -4.94 -9.32 -9.14
C ASP A 102 -3.96 -8.39 -8.39
N TYR A 103 -2.67 -8.73 -8.43
CA TYR A 103 -1.67 -7.92 -7.72
C TYR A 103 -1.46 -6.55 -8.34
N GLN A 104 -1.72 -6.39 -9.64
CA GLN A 104 -1.64 -5.10 -10.32
C GLN A 104 -2.65 -4.12 -9.73
N VAL A 105 -3.92 -4.53 -9.61
CA VAL A 105 -4.99 -3.72 -9.02
C VAL A 105 -4.66 -3.33 -7.59
N MET A 106 -4.09 -4.25 -6.80
CA MET A 106 -3.72 -3.98 -5.41
C MET A 106 -2.61 -2.93 -5.30
N VAL A 107 -1.58 -3.03 -6.15
CA VAL A 107 -0.47 -2.08 -6.15
C VAL A 107 -0.87 -0.75 -6.79
N ASP A 108 -1.70 -0.76 -7.83
CA ASP A 108 -2.24 0.45 -8.43
C ASP A 108 -3.02 1.29 -7.43
N ALA A 109 -3.76 0.67 -6.50
CA ALA A 109 -4.45 1.38 -5.44
C ALA A 109 -3.50 2.22 -4.57
N PHE A 110 -2.28 1.74 -4.32
CA PHE A 110 -1.24 2.51 -3.63
C PHE A 110 -0.64 3.62 -4.50
N LEU A 111 -0.40 3.34 -5.78
CA LEU A 111 0.21 4.29 -6.72
C LEU A 111 -0.75 5.41 -7.12
N ASP A 112 -2.04 5.16 -7.15
CA ASP A 112 -3.07 6.12 -7.51
C ASP A 112 -3.13 7.33 -6.56
N GLU A 113 -2.63 7.19 -5.35
CA GLU A 113 -2.51 8.28 -4.38
C GLU A 113 -1.59 9.40 -4.89
N ARG A 114 -0.72 9.14 -5.91
CA ARG A 114 0.18 10.14 -6.53
C ARG A 114 -0.55 11.39 -7.03
N ARG A 115 -1.82 11.29 -7.41
CA ARG A 115 -2.65 12.42 -7.86
C ARG A 115 -2.92 13.45 -6.76
N LEU A 116 -2.81 13.05 -5.50
CA LEU A 116 -2.97 13.92 -4.33
C LEU A 116 -1.62 14.35 -3.74
N PHE A 117 -0.50 13.80 -4.22
CA PHE A 117 0.83 14.06 -3.67
C PHE A 117 1.36 15.44 -4.08
N ARG A 118 1.85 16.20 -3.10
CA ARG A 118 2.53 17.49 -3.28
C ARG A 118 4.04 17.33 -3.22
N ARG A 119 4.74 17.50 -4.35
CA ARG A 119 6.19 17.31 -4.45
C ARG A 119 7.03 18.19 -3.51
N THR A 120 6.53 19.37 -3.20
CA THR A 120 7.23 20.38 -2.36
C THR A 120 6.84 20.34 -0.90
N GLY A 121 5.85 19.52 -0.52
CA GLY A 121 5.39 19.38 0.86
C GLY A 121 6.34 18.55 1.71
N LYS A 122 6.10 18.57 3.02
CA LYS A 122 6.71 17.67 4.00
C LYS A 122 5.60 17.05 4.84
N LEU A 123 5.78 15.80 5.29
CA LEU A 123 4.82 15.19 6.20
C LEU A 123 4.63 16.01 7.47
N PRO A 124 3.40 16.28 7.92
CA PRO A 124 2.13 15.83 7.36
C PRO A 124 1.55 16.71 6.24
N ASP A 125 2.10 17.88 5.90
CA ASP A 125 1.60 18.77 4.85
C ASP A 125 2.16 18.37 3.48
N ILE A 126 1.69 17.24 2.94
CA ILE A 126 2.21 16.63 1.71
C ILE A 126 1.12 16.17 0.74
N SER A 127 -0.15 16.37 1.10
CA SER A 127 -1.31 16.03 0.28
C SER A 127 -2.11 17.26 -0.09
N THR A 128 -2.68 17.27 -1.31
CA THR A 128 -3.63 18.30 -1.76
C THR A 128 -4.98 18.18 -1.06
N SER A 129 -5.31 17.03 -0.49
CA SER A 129 -6.51 16.83 0.33
C SER A 129 -6.40 17.42 1.73
N GLY A 130 -5.19 17.79 2.18
CA GLY A 130 -4.92 18.23 3.54
C GLY A 130 -4.74 17.08 4.55
N ARG A 131 -4.81 15.83 4.11
CA ARG A 131 -4.63 14.63 4.92
C ARG A 131 -3.47 13.82 4.37
N TRP A 132 -2.42 13.62 5.15
CA TRP A 132 -1.24 12.86 4.70
C TRP A 132 -1.53 11.37 4.49
N GLU A 133 -2.54 10.84 5.19
CA GLU A 133 -2.97 9.45 5.07
C GLU A 133 -3.45 9.13 3.65
N ASP A 134 -3.99 10.10 2.94
CA ASP A 134 -4.49 9.94 1.57
C ASP A 134 -3.36 9.81 0.52
N VAL A 135 -2.09 9.91 0.96
CA VAL A 135 -0.88 9.70 0.14
C VAL A 135 0.15 8.81 0.85
N GLY A 136 -0.21 8.21 1.97
CA GLY A 136 0.71 7.47 2.84
C GLY A 136 1.31 6.23 2.19
N HIS A 137 0.53 5.51 1.38
CA HIS A 137 1.03 4.35 0.64
C HIS A 137 2.01 4.79 -0.46
N TYR A 138 1.63 5.79 -1.22
CA TYR A 138 2.47 6.33 -2.28
C TYR A 138 3.78 6.89 -1.74
N THR A 139 3.75 7.72 -0.69
CA THR A 139 4.95 8.32 -0.11
C THR A 139 5.91 7.28 0.48
N GLN A 140 5.40 6.16 0.99
CA GLN A 140 6.22 5.03 1.40
C GLN A 140 6.91 4.37 0.20
N ILE A 141 6.22 4.15 -0.93
CA ILE A 141 6.78 3.56 -2.15
C ILE A 141 7.92 4.43 -2.70
N ILE A 142 7.72 5.73 -2.75
CA ILE A 142 8.71 6.68 -3.31
C ILE A 142 9.71 7.20 -2.26
N TRP A 143 9.70 6.67 -1.03
CA TRP A 143 10.64 7.10 0.00
C TRP A 143 12.07 6.81 -0.42
N ARG A 144 12.88 7.88 -0.58
CA ARG A 144 14.24 7.78 -1.12
C ARG A 144 15.12 6.83 -0.32
N GLY A 145 15.00 6.82 1.01
CA GLY A 145 15.79 5.98 1.90
C GLY A 145 15.38 4.51 1.94
N THR A 146 14.17 4.18 1.51
CA THR A 146 13.74 2.79 1.41
C THR A 146 14.51 2.05 0.33
N ARG A 147 14.99 0.84 0.65
CA ARG A 147 15.82 0.01 -0.23
C ARG A 147 15.21 -1.37 -0.50
N LYS A 148 14.35 -1.84 0.38
CA LYS A 148 13.84 -3.19 0.35
C LYS A 148 12.34 -3.20 0.54
N VAL A 149 11.68 -4.17 -0.10
CA VAL A 149 10.26 -4.45 0.07
C VAL A 149 10.04 -5.96 0.14
N GLY A 150 9.05 -6.37 0.90
CA GLY A 150 8.55 -7.74 0.93
C GLY A 150 7.07 -7.73 1.24
N CYS A 151 6.27 -8.41 0.42
CA CYS A 151 4.83 -8.44 0.54
C CYS A 151 4.32 -9.87 0.69
N ALA A 152 3.13 -10.00 1.24
CA ALA A 152 2.37 -11.24 1.28
C ALA A 152 0.87 -10.96 1.27
N LEU A 153 0.13 -11.89 0.68
CA LEU A 153 -1.32 -11.92 0.64
C LEU A 153 -1.82 -13.07 1.53
N ALA A 154 -2.89 -12.84 2.26
CA ALA A 154 -3.65 -13.89 2.92
C ALA A 154 -5.14 -13.76 2.59
N GLU A 155 -5.77 -14.89 2.29
CA GLU A 155 -7.20 -14.97 2.01
C GLU A 155 -7.98 -15.18 3.31
N GLY A 156 -8.90 -14.27 3.61
CA GLY A 156 -9.86 -14.42 4.69
C GLY A 156 -11.16 -15.06 4.21
N GLN A 157 -12.20 -15.00 5.04
CA GLN A 157 -13.50 -15.57 4.68
C GLN A 157 -14.16 -14.77 3.54
N SER A 158 -14.17 -13.46 3.62
CA SER A 158 -14.82 -12.55 2.66
C SER A 158 -13.86 -11.63 1.94
N TYR A 159 -12.67 -11.41 2.49
CA TYR A 159 -11.69 -10.45 2.00
C TYR A 159 -10.31 -11.07 1.87
N ASP A 160 -9.53 -10.50 0.95
CA ASP A 160 -8.10 -10.69 0.84
C ASP A 160 -7.36 -9.54 1.52
N TYR A 161 -6.23 -9.86 2.14
CA TYR A 161 -5.41 -8.91 2.89
C TYR A 161 -3.98 -8.93 2.34
N LEU A 162 -3.58 -7.85 1.68
CA LEU A 162 -2.20 -7.65 1.26
C LEU A 162 -1.47 -6.81 2.31
N VAL A 163 -0.29 -7.26 2.70
CA VAL A 163 0.65 -6.53 3.55
C VAL A 163 1.95 -6.36 2.79
N CYS A 164 2.48 -5.15 2.73
CA CYS A 164 3.81 -4.86 2.23
C CYS A 164 4.65 -4.22 3.34
N ARG A 165 5.86 -4.74 3.56
CA ARG A 165 6.87 -4.23 4.49
C ARG A 165 7.98 -3.53 3.74
N TYR A 166 8.44 -2.41 4.26
CA TYR A 166 9.46 -1.57 3.61
C TYR A 166 10.62 -1.28 4.56
N PHE A 167 11.86 -1.46 4.09
CA PHE A 167 13.04 -1.18 4.91
C PHE A 167 14.13 -0.40 4.14
N PRO A 168 14.75 0.61 4.79
CA PRO A 168 14.29 1.31 5.98
C PRO A 168 12.88 1.87 5.84
N ALA A 169 12.19 2.10 6.96
CA ALA A 169 10.84 2.66 6.98
C ALA A 169 10.85 4.10 6.44
N GLY A 170 9.83 4.44 5.64
CA GLY A 170 9.55 5.79 5.20
C GLY A 170 8.58 6.53 6.11
N ASN A 171 7.94 7.54 5.55
CA ASN A 171 6.88 8.33 6.16
C ASN A 171 7.31 8.98 7.50
N VAL A 172 8.51 9.60 7.49
CA VAL A 172 9.05 10.32 8.64
C VAL A 172 8.51 11.75 8.65
N PHE A 173 7.81 12.13 9.72
CA PHE A 173 7.24 13.48 9.87
C PHE A 173 8.34 14.56 9.81
N GLY A 174 8.01 15.69 9.20
CA GLY A 174 8.93 16.79 8.95
C GLY A 174 9.82 16.61 7.71
N ARG A 175 9.70 15.47 6.98
CA ARG A 175 10.50 15.16 5.79
C ARG A 175 9.66 15.01 4.54
N ASN A 176 10.29 15.25 3.39
CA ASN A 176 9.75 14.92 2.08
C ASN A 176 10.32 13.57 1.62
N PRO A 177 9.53 12.68 1.01
CA PRO A 177 10.01 11.37 0.54
C PRO A 177 11.14 11.48 -0.50
N LEU A 178 11.25 12.59 -1.20
CA LEU A 178 12.24 12.83 -2.26
C LEU A 178 13.48 13.58 -1.78
N ASP A 179 13.58 13.96 -0.50
CA ASP A 179 14.74 14.67 0.05
C ASP A 179 16.03 13.88 -0.17
N ARG A 180 17.07 14.57 -0.62
CA ARG A 180 18.41 13.97 -0.86
C ARG A 180 19.20 13.79 0.43
N ASP A 181 18.90 14.59 1.46
CA ASP A 181 19.58 14.56 2.74
C ASP A 181 18.96 13.53 3.67
N GLU A 182 19.09 12.27 3.34
CA GLU A 182 18.96 11.23 4.34
C GLU A 182 20.27 11.15 5.14
N ALA A 183 20.39 12.02 6.13
CA ALA A 183 21.26 11.70 7.26
C ALA A 183 20.91 10.26 7.72
N ALA A 184 21.96 9.49 8.05
CA ALA A 184 21.86 8.11 8.52
C ALA A 184 20.64 7.87 9.42
N PRO A 185 20.01 6.68 9.36
CA PRO A 185 18.87 6.38 10.22
C PRO A 185 19.18 6.80 11.65
N PRO A 186 18.18 7.35 12.37
CA PRO A 186 18.42 7.76 13.75
C PRO A 186 19.09 6.60 14.48
N ARG A 187 20.28 6.83 15.01
CA ARG A 187 20.92 5.87 15.90
C ARG A 187 19.97 5.75 17.08
N TYR A 188 19.29 4.63 17.18
CA TYR A 188 18.59 4.30 18.41
C TYR A 188 19.67 4.35 19.49
N ALA A 189 19.54 5.31 20.40
CA ALA A 189 20.36 5.34 21.59
C ALA A 189 20.14 3.99 22.27
N SER A 190 21.20 3.17 22.32
CA SER A 190 21.27 2.03 23.19
C SER A 190 21.17 2.59 24.61
N GLY A 191 19.94 2.54 25.18
CA GLY A 191 19.73 2.83 26.60
C GLY A 191 20.55 1.85 27.41
N GLY A 192 21.45 2.38 28.23
CA GLY A 192 22.14 1.65 29.26
C GLY A 192 21.18 1.23 30.39
#